data_91cecc012c1283d13bf91fef6a662ab0
#
_entry.id   91cecc012c1283d13bf91fef6a662ab0
#
_cell.length_a   1.000
_cell.length_b   1.000
_cell.length_c   1.000
_cell.angle_alpha   90.00
_cell.angle_beta   90.00
_cell.angle_gamma   90.00
#
_symmetry.space_group_name_H-M   'P 1'
#
loop_
_entity.id
_entity.type
_entity.pdbx_description
1 polymer ?
#
loop_
_entity_poly.entity_id
_entity_poly.type
_entity_poly.pdbx_seq_one_letter_code
_entity_poly.pdbx_strand_id
1 'polypeptide(L)'
;MCYSKDNATPTTADKYVKAGVFATGPWTATLPNLLSGTKYYYRPYVRLGNVVFYGKVKKFTTSGEPEEPEESLEPDFVDLGLSVDWATYNVGTDKPEGYGNYYAWGETAPKDTYSEATYKLGGKYNSTDGKTVLDPEDDVATITFGEAWRIPTKEEMDELLTRCTWNETEENGVKGYAIVGPSGSSIFIPKAGHREGAELKDSQACVMLWSSSGKSDTEAIAGDSKSQVTLKTVKYVGALIRPVHP
;
A
#
# COMPACT_ATOMS: atom_id res chain seq x y z
N MET A 1 -2.67 34.42 1.47
CA MET A 1 -3.43 34.09 0.23
C MET A 1 -4.01 32.71 0.38
N CYS A 2 -5.29 32.50 0.09
CA CYS A 2 -5.92 31.16 0.04
C CYS A 2 -5.92 30.67 -1.40
N TYR A 3 -5.81 29.36 -1.60
CA TYR A 3 -5.84 28.74 -2.94
C TYR A 3 -6.41 27.32 -2.86
N SER A 4 -7.03 26.88 -3.97
CA SER A 4 -7.59 25.53 -4.11
C SER A 4 -7.72 25.19 -5.59
N LYS A 5 -7.60 23.89 -5.94
CA LYS A 5 -7.96 23.38 -7.26
C LYS A 5 -9.45 22.99 -7.33
N ASP A 6 -10.03 22.62 -6.20
CA ASP A 6 -11.39 22.06 -6.11
C ASP A 6 -12.44 23.10 -5.67
N ASN A 7 -12.04 24.16 -4.96
CA ASN A 7 -12.94 25.21 -4.50
C ASN A 7 -12.74 26.49 -5.30
N ALA A 8 -13.76 26.90 -6.08
CA ALA A 8 -13.71 28.11 -6.89
C ALA A 8 -13.68 29.41 -6.07
N THR A 9 -14.01 29.36 -4.78
CA THR A 9 -13.97 30.49 -3.84
C THR A 9 -13.17 30.16 -2.59
N PRO A 10 -11.83 29.91 -2.72
CA PRO A 10 -11.03 29.37 -1.61
C PRO A 10 -11.07 30.25 -0.37
N THR A 11 -11.07 29.62 0.81
CA THR A 11 -11.10 30.25 2.12
C THR A 11 -9.85 29.87 2.93
N THR A 12 -9.75 30.32 4.16
CA THR A 12 -8.70 29.88 5.10
C THR A 12 -8.91 28.45 5.63
N ALA A 13 -9.99 27.78 5.26
CA ALA A 13 -10.18 26.33 5.45
C ALA A 13 -9.52 25.49 4.35
N ASP A 14 -9.27 26.10 3.17
CA ASP A 14 -8.48 25.49 2.10
C ASP A 14 -6.97 25.70 2.36
N LYS A 15 -6.11 25.36 1.39
CA LYS A 15 -4.69 25.70 1.49
C LYS A 15 -4.46 27.21 1.54
N TYR A 16 -3.54 27.66 2.37
CA TYR A 16 -3.21 29.07 2.44
C TYR A 16 -1.73 29.32 2.76
N VAL A 17 -1.22 30.46 2.31
CA VAL A 17 0.09 30.99 2.69
C VAL A 17 -0.10 32.33 3.41
N LYS A 18 0.70 32.54 4.45
CA LYS A 18 0.75 33.81 5.20
C LYS A 18 1.88 34.68 4.68
N ALA A 19 1.60 35.92 4.34
CA ALA A 19 2.64 36.92 4.17
C ALA A 19 2.82 37.64 5.50
N GLY A 20 4.04 37.70 5.98
CA GLY A 20 4.33 38.01 7.38
C GLY A 20 4.10 39.44 7.87
N VAL A 21 3.83 40.46 7.03
CA VAL A 21 3.69 41.86 7.49
C VAL A 21 2.75 42.67 6.61
N PHE A 22 1.94 43.51 7.24
CA PHE A 22 1.11 44.51 6.59
C PHE A 22 1.97 45.67 6.07
N ALA A 23 2.08 45.79 4.75
CA ALA A 23 2.58 46.98 4.08
C ALA A 23 1.55 47.42 3.04
N THR A 24 1.38 48.73 2.87
CA THR A 24 0.66 49.30 1.74
C THR A 24 1.48 49.11 0.48
N GLY A 25 0.98 48.39 -0.53
CA GLY A 25 1.66 48.17 -1.78
C GLY A 25 1.50 46.74 -2.32
N PRO A 26 2.06 46.46 -3.50
CA PRO A 26 2.03 45.12 -4.09
C PRO A 26 2.89 44.15 -3.26
N TRP A 27 2.39 42.92 -3.09
CA TRP A 27 3.11 41.85 -2.43
C TRP A 27 3.02 40.57 -3.27
N THR A 28 3.98 39.69 -3.09
CA THR A 28 4.04 38.39 -3.77
C THR A 28 3.93 37.27 -2.76
N ALA A 29 3.31 36.15 -3.17
CA ALA A 29 3.27 34.94 -2.39
C ALA A 29 3.64 33.76 -3.28
N THR A 30 4.54 32.90 -2.81
CA THR A 30 4.83 31.62 -3.46
C THR A 30 3.84 30.59 -2.94
N LEU A 31 3.17 29.91 -3.84
CA LEU A 31 2.24 28.81 -3.52
C LEU A 31 3.02 27.50 -3.66
N PRO A 32 3.23 26.76 -2.58
CA PRO A 32 4.00 25.50 -2.62
C PRO A 32 3.15 24.33 -3.11
N ASN A 33 3.82 23.29 -3.63
CA ASN A 33 3.25 21.98 -3.94
C ASN A 33 2.01 22.07 -4.86
N LEU A 34 2.15 22.78 -5.94
CA LEU A 34 1.12 22.83 -6.98
C LEU A 34 1.36 21.70 -8.00
N LEU A 35 0.28 21.04 -8.41
CA LEU A 35 0.31 20.01 -9.47
C LEU A 35 0.52 20.66 -10.83
N SER A 36 1.21 19.98 -11.74
CA SER A 36 1.42 20.43 -13.13
C SER A 36 0.11 20.51 -13.90
N GLY A 37 0.03 21.37 -14.91
CA GLY A 37 -1.13 21.51 -15.80
C GLY A 37 -2.47 21.78 -15.12
N THR A 38 -2.46 22.09 -13.84
CA THR A 38 -3.65 22.14 -12.99
C THR A 38 -4.18 23.56 -12.82
N LYS A 39 -5.47 23.73 -12.93
CA LYS A 39 -6.16 25.01 -12.69
C LYS A 39 -6.35 25.24 -11.21
N TYR A 40 -5.94 26.40 -10.73
CA TYR A 40 -6.11 26.85 -9.37
C TYR A 40 -6.92 28.15 -9.30
N TYR A 41 -7.73 28.27 -8.24
CA TYR A 41 -8.38 29.51 -7.83
C TYR A 41 -7.65 30.04 -6.60
N TYR A 42 -7.47 31.35 -6.50
CA TYR A 42 -6.82 32.00 -5.38
C TYR A 42 -7.40 33.36 -5.09
N ARG A 43 -7.29 33.80 -3.84
CA ARG A 43 -7.64 35.15 -3.41
C ARG A 43 -6.84 35.59 -2.20
N PRO A 44 -6.54 36.89 -2.06
CA PRO A 44 -5.95 37.42 -0.85
C PRO A 44 -6.94 37.37 0.30
N TYR A 45 -6.42 37.32 1.52
CA TYR A 45 -7.23 37.49 2.74
C TYR A 45 -6.47 38.34 3.76
N VAL A 46 -7.22 39.03 4.65
CA VAL A 46 -6.74 39.72 5.83
C VAL A 46 -7.50 39.19 7.03
N ARG A 47 -6.82 38.92 8.11
CA ARG A 47 -7.42 38.50 9.37
C ARG A 47 -7.24 39.63 10.42
N LEU A 48 -8.34 40.05 11.00
CA LEU A 48 -8.38 40.96 12.13
C LEU A 48 -9.08 40.26 13.30
N GLY A 49 -8.31 39.83 14.29
CA GLY A 49 -8.83 38.99 15.37
C GLY A 49 -9.41 37.67 14.82
N ASN A 50 -10.67 37.43 15.06
CA ASN A 50 -11.40 36.24 14.58
C ASN A 50 -12.12 36.45 13.23
N VAL A 51 -12.09 37.67 12.67
CA VAL A 51 -12.76 37.98 11.41
C VAL A 51 -11.78 37.88 10.24
N VAL A 52 -12.21 37.24 9.15
CA VAL A 52 -11.42 37.09 7.93
C VAL A 52 -12.12 37.80 6.77
N PHE A 53 -11.43 38.73 6.14
CA PHE A 53 -11.88 39.43 4.96
C PHE A 53 -11.16 38.85 3.72
N TYR A 54 -11.91 38.61 2.67
CA TYR A 54 -11.41 38.01 1.43
C TYR A 54 -11.50 39.01 0.27
N GLY A 55 -10.44 39.06 -0.54
CA GLY A 55 -10.43 39.81 -1.77
C GLY A 55 -11.06 39.04 -2.94
N LYS A 56 -11.00 39.64 -4.13
CA LYS A 56 -11.53 39.04 -5.36
C LYS A 56 -10.78 37.73 -5.69
N VAL A 57 -11.54 36.74 -6.16
CA VAL A 57 -10.98 35.48 -6.68
C VAL A 57 -10.30 35.72 -8.01
N LYS A 58 -9.13 35.12 -8.21
CA LYS A 58 -8.44 34.99 -9.47
C LYS A 58 -8.13 33.51 -9.72
N LYS A 59 -7.76 33.19 -10.96
CA LYS A 59 -7.39 31.84 -11.38
C LYS A 59 -6.11 31.86 -12.22
N PHE A 60 -5.38 30.75 -12.19
CA PHE A 60 -4.28 30.47 -13.12
C PHE A 60 -4.22 28.95 -13.36
N THR A 61 -3.47 28.56 -14.37
CA THR A 61 -3.14 27.15 -14.62
C THR A 61 -1.62 27.02 -14.54
N THR A 62 -1.13 26.02 -13.84
CA THR A 62 0.29 25.69 -13.77
C THR A 62 0.77 25.19 -15.12
N SER A 63 2.07 25.41 -15.43
CA SER A 63 2.71 24.87 -16.64
C SER A 63 2.94 23.36 -16.51
N GLY A 64 3.06 22.69 -17.68
CA GLY A 64 3.23 21.24 -17.79
C GLY A 64 1.93 20.54 -18.22
N GLU A 65 2.03 19.27 -18.58
CA GLU A 65 0.85 18.43 -18.74
C GLU A 65 0.19 18.20 -17.38
N PRO A 66 -1.15 18.13 -17.33
CA PRO A 66 -1.84 17.67 -16.12
C PRO A 66 -1.21 16.31 -15.72
N GLU A 67 -0.79 16.18 -14.47
CA GLU A 67 -0.62 14.85 -13.93
C GLU A 67 -2.02 14.21 -14.05
N GLU A 68 -2.14 13.22 -14.94
CA GLU A 68 -3.28 12.34 -14.88
C GLU A 68 -3.35 11.85 -13.43
N PRO A 69 -4.54 11.82 -12.81
CA PRO A 69 -4.66 11.15 -11.52
C PRO A 69 -3.97 9.80 -11.75
N GLU A 70 -2.92 9.52 -10.98
CA GLU A 70 -2.37 8.17 -10.96
C GLU A 70 -3.61 7.29 -10.79
N GLU A 71 -3.93 6.53 -11.85
CA GLU A 71 -4.93 5.47 -11.72
C GLU A 71 -4.45 4.75 -10.47
N SER A 72 -5.27 4.76 -9.43
CA SER A 72 -4.98 3.96 -8.26
C SER A 72 -4.83 2.57 -8.85
N LEU A 73 -3.59 2.07 -8.87
CA LEU A 73 -3.28 0.73 -9.36
C LEU A 73 -3.83 -0.25 -8.32
N GLU A 74 -5.13 -0.10 -8.04
CA GLU A 74 -5.85 -1.09 -7.25
C GLU A 74 -5.93 -2.34 -8.10
N PRO A 75 -5.48 -3.48 -7.59
CA PRO A 75 -5.58 -4.73 -8.33
C PRO A 75 -7.05 -5.06 -8.58
N ASP A 76 -7.33 -5.64 -9.73
CA ASP A 76 -8.57 -6.40 -9.87
C ASP A 76 -8.59 -7.53 -8.83
N PHE A 77 -9.76 -7.96 -8.43
CA PHE A 77 -9.94 -9.07 -7.51
C PHE A 77 -10.75 -10.20 -8.14
N VAL A 78 -10.53 -11.40 -7.64
CA VAL A 78 -11.16 -12.64 -8.13
C VAL A 78 -11.84 -13.35 -6.98
N ASP A 79 -13.13 -13.59 -7.12
CA ASP A 79 -13.87 -14.52 -6.27
C ASP A 79 -13.44 -15.96 -6.58
N LEU A 80 -12.65 -16.54 -5.68
CA LEU A 80 -12.23 -17.94 -5.73
C LEU A 80 -13.24 -18.89 -5.07
N GLY A 81 -14.35 -18.39 -4.52
CA GLY A 81 -15.29 -19.15 -3.70
C GLY A 81 -14.76 -19.41 -2.29
N LEU A 82 -13.90 -18.51 -1.79
CA LEU A 82 -13.37 -18.46 -0.43
C LEU A 82 -14.13 -17.41 0.40
N SER A 83 -13.67 -17.15 1.61
CA SER A 83 -14.31 -16.17 2.50
C SER A 83 -14.07 -14.71 2.07
N VAL A 84 -13.04 -14.46 1.25
CA VAL A 84 -12.66 -13.16 0.71
C VAL A 84 -12.22 -13.29 -0.75
N ASP A 85 -12.27 -12.17 -1.48
CA ASP A 85 -11.73 -12.08 -2.84
C ASP A 85 -10.22 -11.82 -2.82
N TRP A 86 -9.51 -12.33 -3.82
CA TRP A 86 -8.06 -12.25 -3.89
C TRP A 86 -7.59 -11.34 -5.03
N ALA A 87 -6.63 -10.48 -4.74
CA ALA A 87 -6.02 -9.62 -5.74
C ALA A 87 -5.39 -10.42 -6.88
N THR A 88 -5.39 -9.86 -8.09
CA THR A 88 -4.79 -10.48 -9.28
C THR A 88 -3.26 -10.44 -9.27
N TYR A 89 -2.63 -9.52 -8.51
CA TYR A 89 -1.18 -9.38 -8.41
C TYR A 89 -0.70 -9.00 -6.99
N ASN A 90 0.61 -9.13 -6.77
CA ASN A 90 1.25 -8.82 -5.49
C ASN A 90 1.45 -7.31 -5.30
N VAL A 91 1.58 -6.84 -4.07
CA VAL A 91 1.97 -5.44 -3.80
C VAL A 91 3.34 -5.13 -4.41
N GLY A 92 3.42 -4.01 -5.13
CA GLY A 92 4.64 -3.55 -5.80
C GLY A 92 4.82 -4.01 -7.24
N THR A 93 3.76 -4.52 -7.87
CA THR A 93 3.67 -4.80 -9.31
C THR A 93 2.27 -4.49 -9.81
N ASP A 94 2.08 -4.43 -11.10
CA ASP A 94 0.81 -4.25 -11.82
C ASP A 94 0.46 -5.46 -12.71
N LYS A 95 1.18 -6.58 -12.55
CA LYS A 95 1.04 -7.78 -13.39
C LYS A 95 0.94 -9.05 -12.56
N PRO A 96 0.11 -10.01 -12.96
CA PRO A 96 -0.03 -11.29 -12.25
C PRO A 96 1.30 -12.04 -12.08
N GLU A 97 2.15 -12.05 -13.11
CA GLU A 97 3.45 -12.70 -13.11
C GLU A 97 4.57 -11.89 -12.44
N GLY A 98 4.29 -10.62 -12.09
CA GLY A 98 5.23 -9.77 -11.38
C GLY A 98 5.49 -10.29 -9.96
N TYR A 99 6.75 -10.33 -9.55
CA TYR A 99 7.08 -10.73 -8.17
C TYR A 99 6.55 -9.75 -7.15
N GLY A 100 6.52 -8.45 -7.51
CA GLY A 100 6.25 -7.38 -6.56
C GLY A 100 7.43 -7.14 -5.62
N ASN A 101 7.14 -6.48 -4.51
CA ASN A 101 8.14 -6.18 -3.49
C ASN A 101 8.09 -7.19 -2.34
N TYR A 102 9.23 -7.35 -1.67
CA TYR A 102 9.32 -8.13 -0.44
C TYR A 102 9.19 -7.19 0.76
N TYR A 103 8.51 -7.66 1.79
CA TYR A 103 8.29 -6.89 3.02
C TYR A 103 8.63 -7.74 4.23
N ALA A 104 9.28 -7.16 5.24
CA ALA A 104 9.27 -7.74 6.56
C ALA A 104 7.88 -7.57 7.17
N TRP A 105 7.47 -8.47 8.02
CA TRP A 105 6.10 -8.51 8.55
C TRP A 105 5.71 -7.19 9.23
N GLY A 106 4.64 -6.54 8.74
CA GLY A 106 4.15 -5.26 9.23
C GLY A 106 4.94 -4.03 8.75
N GLU A 107 6.04 -4.19 8.02
CA GLU A 107 6.72 -3.04 7.41
C GLU A 107 6.07 -2.67 6.07
N THR A 108 5.91 -1.38 5.84
CA THR A 108 5.20 -0.83 4.66
C THR A 108 6.13 -0.35 3.55
N ALA A 109 7.44 -0.55 3.71
CA ALA A 109 8.44 -0.22 2.69
C ALA A 109 9.42 -1.39 2.49
N PRO A 110 9.79 -1.70 1.23
CA PRO A 110 10.83 -2.67 0.94
C PRO A 110 12.20 -2.15 1.41
N LYS A 111 13.16 -3.05 1.56
CA LYS A 111 14.52 -2.74 2.00
C LYS A 111 15.56 -3.68 1.37
N ASP A 112 16.83 -3.32 1.47
CA ASP A 112 17.92 -4.09 0.87
C ASP A 112 18.34 -5.30 1.73
N THR A 113 18.12 -5.22 3.06
CA THR A 113 18.56 -6.25 4.00
C THR A 113 17.44 -6.62 4.98
N TYR A 114 17.11 -7.90 5.05
CA TYR A 114 16.06 -8.49 5.87
C TYR A 114 16.68 -9.26 7.03
N SER A 115 16.90 -8.60 8.16
CA SER A 115 17.53 -9.14 9.36
C SER A 115 16.90 -8.56 10.62
N GLU A 116 17.14 -9.19 11.76
CA GLU A 116 16.69 -8.69 13.05
C GLU A 116 17.16 -7.25 13.31
N ALA A 117 18.41 -6.94 12.96
CA ALA A 117 18.99 -5.62 13.16
C ALA A 117 18.34 -4.52 12.30
N THR A 118 17.68 -4.88 11.20
CA THR A 118 17.00 -3.94 10.30
C THR A 118 15.48 -3.93 10.47
N TYR A 119 14.93 -4.78 11.33
CA TYR A 119 13.49 -4.87 11.59
C TYR A 119 13.01 -3.70 12.44
N LYS A 120 11.98 -2.97 11.97
CA LYS A 120 11.56 -1.71 12.59
C LYS A 120 10.46 -1.86 13.63
N LEU A 121 9.71 -2.97 13.62
CA LEU A 121 8.54 -3.18 14.48
C LEU A 121 8.83 -4.08 15.69
N GLY A 122 10.08 -4.23 16.12
CA GLY A 122 10.45 -5.03 17.29
C GLY A 122 9.81 -4.59 18.62
N GLY A 123 9.26 -3.36 18.67
CA GLY A 123 8.52 -2.83 19.83
C GLY A 123 7.00 -2.96 19.75
N LYS A 124 6.45 -3.49 18.64
CA LYS A 124 5.01 -3.70 18.41
C LYS A 124 4.68 -5.19 18.22
N TYR A 125 3.40 -5.54 18.41
CA TYR A 125 2.88 -6.90 18.16
C TYR A 125 3.62 -7.96 18.96
N ASN A 126 3.75 -7.73 20.24
CA ASN A 126 4.47 -8.56 21.17
C ASN A 126 3.63 -8.87 22.43
N SER A 127 4.20 -9.63 23.36
CA SER A 127 3.54 -9.99 24.60
C SER A 127 3.18 -8.81 25.51
N THR A 128 3.79 -7.63 25.28
CA THR A 128 3.54 -6.43 26.07
C THR A 128 2.30 -5.67 25.59
N ASP A 129 2.11 -5.53 24.26
CA ASP A 129 0.94 -4.84 23.69
C ASP A 129 -0.24 -5.78 23.45
N GLY A 130 -0.01 -7.10 23.47
CA GLY A 130 -1.02 -8.13 23.29
C GLY A 130 -1.65 -8.20 21.89
N LYS A 131 -1.11 -7.44 20.92
CA LYS A 131 -1.60 -7.43 19.56
C LYS A 131 -1.05 -8.61 18.76
N THR A 132 -1.95 -9.30 18.06
CA THR A 132 -1.60 -10.48 17.25
C THR A 132 -2.00 -10.31 15.77
N VAL A 133 -2.55 -9.17 15.40
CA VAL A 133 -2.94 -8.84 14.02
C VAL A 133 -2.43 -7.43 13.73
N LEU A 134 -1.97 -7.20 12.50
CA LEU A 134 -1.48 -5.89 12.06
C LEU A 134 -2.58 -4.84 12.14
N ASP A 135 -2.21 -3.66 12.63
CA ASP A 135 -3.05 -2.47 12.53
C ASP A 135 -3.01 -1.94 11.07
N PRO A 136 -4.04 -1.19 10.60
CA PRO A 136 -4.08 -0.68 9.23
C PRO A 136 -2.87 0.17 8.81
N GLU A 137 -2.25 0.89 9.75
CA GLU A 137 -1.04 1.67 9.48
C GLU A 137 0.23 0.84 9.24
N ASP A 138 0.22 -0.43 9.64
CA ASP A 138 1.31 -1.39 9.44
C ASP A 138 0.93 -2.48 8.40
N ASP A 139 -0.21 -2.30 7.71
CA ASP A 139 -0.66 -3.16 6.61
C ASP A 139 -0.35 -2.49 5.26
N VAL A 140 0.66 -3.00 4.55
CA VAL A 140 1.09 -2.40 3.29
C VAL A 140 0.04 -2.48 2.18
N ALA A 141 -0.87 -3.44 2.19
CA ALA A 141 -1.96 -3.50 1.22
C ALA A 141 -2.96 -2.37 1.45
N THR A 142 -3.35 -2.13 2.72
CA THR A 142 -4.18 -1.00 3.11
C THR A 142 -3.52 0.35 2.76
N ILE A 143 -2.23 0.50 3.06
CA ILE A 143 -1.48 1.74 2.77
C ILE A 143 -1.37 2.00 1.26
N THR A 144 -1.21 0.94 0.46
CA THR A 144 -0.98 1.07 -0.99
C THR A 144 -2.30 1.24 -1.77
N PHE A 145 -3.34 0.48 -1.41
CA PHE A 145 -4.57 0.37 -2.20
C PHE A 145 -5.82 0.93 -1.49
N GLY A 146 -5.70 1.41 -0.25
CA GLY A 146 -6.82 1.95 0.52
C GLY A 146 -7.49 0.93 1.44
N GLU A 147 -8.47 1.42 2.24
CA GLU A 147 -9.11 0.66 3.34
C GLU A 147 -9.93 -0.57 2.88
N ALA A 148 -10.26 -0.66 1.59
CA ALA A 148 -10.93 -1.83 1.03
C ALA A 148 -9.99 -3.04 0.89
N TRP A 149 -8.68 -2.83 0.97
CA TRP A 149 -7.65 -3.84 0.80
C TRP A 149 -6.87 -4.09 2.08
N ARG A 150 -6.48 -5.34 2.31
CA ARG A 150 -5.62 -5.70 3.44
C ARG A 150 -4.80 -6.96 3.16
N ILE A 151 -3.83 -7.22 4.03
CA ILE A 151 -3.13 -8.51 4.08
C ILE A 151 -4.10 -9.58 4.60
N PRO A 152 -4.15 -10.79 4.00
CA PRO A 152 -5.03 -11.86 4.45
C PRO A 152 -4.72 -12.29 5.89
N THR A 153 -5.72 -12.70 6.63
CA THR A 153 -5.56 -13.37 7.92
C THR A 153 -4.95 -14.77 7.75
N LYS A 154 -4.54 -15.38 8.86
CA LYS A 154 -4.10 -16.78 8.84
C LYS A 154 -5.18 -17.72 8.32
N GLU A 155 -6.41 -17.53 8.75
CA GLU A 155 -7.57 -18.34 8.39
C GLU A 155 -7.85 -18.27 6.90
N GLU A 156 -7.80 -17.08 6.30
CA GLU A 156 -7.97 -16.87 4.85
C GLU A 156 -6.80 -17.45 4.05
N MET A 157 -5.59 -17.37 4.59
CA MET A 157 -4.41 -18.03 4.00
C MET A 157 -4.55 -19.55 4.05
N ASP A 158 -5.04 -20.11 5.15
CA ASP A 158 -5.34 -21.55 5.27
C ASP A 158 -6.39 -21.98 4.24
N GLU A 159 -7.44 -21.18 4.01
CA GLU A 159 -8.43 -21.46 2.95
C GLU A 159 -7.78 -21.51 1.55
N LEU A 160 -6.94 -20.52 1.20
CA LEU A 160 -6.24 -20.50 -0.08
C LEU A 160 -5.38 -21.75 -0.28
N LEU A 161 -4.64 -22.15 0.76
CA LEU A 161 -3.72 -23.28 0.70
C LEU A 161 -4.43 -24.63 0.65
N THR A 162 -5.58 -24.77 1.35
CA THR A 162 -6.21 -26.09 1.55
C THR A 162 -7.46 -26.32 0.71
N ARG A 163 -8.16 -25.26 0.28
CA ARG A 163 -9.41 -25.38 -0.49
C ARG A 163 -9.23 -25.13 -1.98
N CYS A 164 -8.10 -24.60 -2.42
CA CYS A 164 -7.78 -24.37 -3.82
C CYS A 164 -6.86 -25.46 -4.37
N THR A 165 -6.90 -25.65 -5.69
CA THR A 165 -5.97 -26.52 -6.40
C THR A 165 -4.80 -25.69 -6.93
N TRP A 166 -3.58 -26.07 -6.57
CA TRP A 166 -2.35 -25.40 -6.95
C TRP A 166 -1.69 -26.11 -8.11
N ASN A 167 -1.83 -25.59 -9.32
CA ASN A 167 -1.26 -26.17 -10.53
C ASN A 167 0.02 -25.42 -10.92
N GLU A 168 1.16 -26.12 -10.97
CA GLU A 168 2.38 -25.52 -11.48
C GLU A 168 2.20 -25.12 -12.94
N THR A 169 2.58 -23.89 -13.27
CA THR A 169 2.49 -23.35 -14.62
C THR A 169 3.51 -22.22 -14.83
N GLU A 170 3.49 -21.66 -16.03
CA GLU A 170 4.32 -20.51 -16.40
C GLU A 170 3.43 -19.47 -17.09
N GLU A 171 3.56 -18.21 -16.71
CA GLU A 171 2.88 -17.08 -17.33
C GLU A 171 3.93 -16.04 -17.75
N ASN A 172 3.91 -15.66 -19.03
CA ASN A 172 4.88 -14.72 -19.61
C ASN A 172 6.37 -15.03 -19.29
N GLY A 173 6.74 -16.31 -19.23
CA GLY A 173 8.12 -16.75 -18.93
C GLY A 173 8.44 -16.80 -17.42
N VAL A 174 7.46 -16.56 -16.55
CA VAL A 174 7.62 -16.62 -15.10
C VAL A 174 6.94 -17.85 -14.54
N LYS A 175 7.72 -18.71 -13.85
CA LYS A 175 7.18 -19.90 -13.18
C LYS A 175 6.35 -19.51 -11.96
N GLY A 176 5.22 -20.18 -11.79
CA GLY A 176 4.28 -19.92 -10.70
C GLY A 176 3.27 -21.02 -10.53
N TYR A 177 2.19 -20.68 -9.89
CA TYR A 177 1.01 -21.52 -9.71
C TYR A 177 -0.24 -20.83 -10.25
N ALA A 178 -1.01 -21.53 -11.08
CA ALA A 178 -2.41 -21.21 -11.30
C ALA A 178 -3.21 -21.83 -10.12
N ILE A 179 -3.77 -20.97 -9.29
CA ILE A 179 -4.52 -21.37 -8.10
C ILE A 179 -6.00 -21.29 -8.44
N VAL A 180 -6.64 -22.47 -8.56
CA VAL A 180 -8.05 -22.59 -8.92
C VAL A 180 -8.88 -22.80 -7.67
N GLY A 181 -9.80 -21.88 -7.41
CA GLY A 181 -10.68 -21.92 -6.27
C GLY A 181 -11.95 -22.76 -6.48
N PRO A 182 -12.76 -22.97 -5.43
CA PRO A 182 -14.04 -23.68 -5.51
C PRO A 182 -15.03 -23.07 -6.49
N SER A 183 -14.99 -21.79 -6.77
CA SER A 183 -15.81 -21.11 -7.79
C SER A 183 -15.48 -21.53 -9.23
N GLY A 184 -14.32 -22.14 -9.45
CA GLY A 184 -13.75 -22.38 -10.77
C GLY A 184 -12.91 -21.22 -11.33
N SER A 185 -12.93 -20.06 -10.69
CA SER A 185 -12.04 -18.95 -11.00
C SER A 185 -10.61 -19.23 -10.54
N SER A 186 -9.64 -18.51 -11.10
CA SER A 186 -8.25 -18.71 -10.76
C SER A 186 -7.46 -17.42 -10.71
N ILE A 187 -6.37 -17.42 -9.92
CA ILE A 187 -5.34 -16.40 -9.90
C ILE A 187 -3.98 -17.04 -10.18
N PHE A 188 -3.03 -16.24 -10.69
CA PHE A 188 -1.64 -16.67 -10.82
C PHE A 188 -0.80 -16.08 -9.68
N ILE A 189 0.07 -16.90 -9.06
CA ILE A 189 1.06 -16.45 -8.07
C ILE A 189 2.45 -16.93 -8.50
N PRO A 190 3.41 -16.01 -8.73
CA PRO A 190 4.76 -16.37 -9.17
C PRO A 190 5.57 -17.03 -8.06
N LYS A 191 6.42 -18.00 -8.40
CA LYS A 191 7.40 -18.64 -7.50
C LYS A 191 8.57 -17.69 -7.22
N ALA A 192 8.32 -16.64 -6.45
CA ALA A 192 9.26 -15.57 -6.19
C ALA A 192 10.19 -15.83 -4.98
N GLY A 193 9.97 -16.89 -4.22
CA GLY A 193 10.76 -17.19 -3.02
C GLY A 193 10.55 -16.19 -1.90
N HIS A 194 11.62 -15.92 -1.15
CA HIS A 194 11.65 -14.98 -0.01
C HIS A 194 13.04 -14.36 0.14
N ARG A 195 13.19 -13.34 1.01
CA ARG A 195 14.49 -12.71 1.28
C ARG A 195 14.95 -12.96 2.71
N GLU A 196 16.22 -13.35 2.83
CA GLU A 196 16.95 -13.43 4.10
C GLU A 196 18.25 -12.64 3.98
N GLY A 197 18.50 -11.72 4.89
CA GLY A 197 19.60 -10.76 4.71
C GLY A 197 19.43 -9.98 3.41
N ALA A 198 20.46 -9.91 2.60
CA ALA A 198 20.45 -9.30 1.27
C ALA A 198 20.11 -10.31 0.15
N GLU A 199 19.96 -11.60 0.48
CA GLU A 199 19.83 -12.66 -0.51
C GLU A 199 18.37 -13.00 -0.82
N LEU A 200 18.10 -13.30 -2.08
CA LEU A 200 16.85 -13.91 -2.54
C LEU A 200 17.00 -15.44 -2.47
N LYS A 201 16.20 -16.07 -1.64
CA LYS A 201 16.17 -17.52 -1.43
C LYS A 201 14.99 -18.14 -2.19
N ASP A 202 15.16 -19.38 -2.60
CA ASP A 202 14.11 -20.22 -3.20
C ASP A 202 13.31 -19.58 -4.37
N SER A 203 13.89 -18.60 -5.05
CA SER A 203 13.32 -18.05 -6.29
C SER A 203 13.14 -19.16 -7.32
N GLN A 204 12.00 -19.15 -8.04
CA GLN A 204 11.52 -20.18 -8.94
C GLN A 204 11.24 -21.56 -8.31
N ALA A 205 11.29 -21.65 -6.98
CA ALA A 205 11.08 -22.91 -6.26
C ALA A 205 9.82 -22.86 -5.36
N CYS A 206 9.54 -21.74 -4.73
CA CYS A 206 8.36 -21.61 -3.85
C CYS A 206 7.75 -20.20 -3.87
N VAL A 207 6.58 -20.11 -3.25
CA VAL A 207 5.91 -18.87 -2.86
C VAL A 207 5.87 -18.79 -1.35
N MET A 208 6.24 -17.64 -0.79
CA MET A 208 6.01 -17.30 0.60
C MET A 208 5.19 -16.02 0.66
N LEU A 209 4.02 -16.09 1.29
CA LEU A 209 3.07 -14.98 1.43
C LEU A 209 2.84 -14.68 2.91
N TRP A 210 3.00 -13.42 3.31
CA TRP A 210 2.62 -13.01 4.66
C TRP A 210 1.10 -13.05 4.87
N SER A 211 0.70 -13.50 6.06
CA SER A 211 -0.60 -13.15 6.62
C SER A 211 -0.46 -11.96 7.59
N SER A 212 -1.57 -11.30 7.91
CA SER A 212 -1.61 -10.23 8.92
C SER A 212 -1.47 -10.75 10.35
N SER A 213 -1.41 -12.07 10.55
CA SER A 213 -1.43 -12.72 11.86
C SER A 213 -0.03 -12.91 12.44
N GLY A 214 0.24 -12.30 13.59
CA GLY A 214 1.42 -12.56 14.41
C GLY A 214 1.28 -13.86 15.21
N LYS A 215 2.40 -14.45 15.62
CA LYS A 215 2.43 -15.67 16.42
C LYS A 215 3.09 -15.48 17.78
N SER A 216 4.17 -14.72 17.83
CA SER A 216 4.95 -14.43 19.04
C SER A 216 5.64 -13.07 18.89
N ASP A 217 6.45 -12.70 19.87
CA ASP A 217 7.24 -11.45 19.81
C ASP A 217 8.13 -11.38 18.56
N THR A 218 8.63 -12.52 18.11
CA THR A 218 9.61 -12.62 17.01
C THR A 218 9.11 -13.32 15.74
N GLU A 219 7.95 -14.01 15.81
CA GLU A 219 7.43 -14.82 14.71
C GLU A 219 6.04 -14.35 14.28
N ALA A 220 5.75 -14.48 12.97
CA ALA A 220 4.45 -14.29 12.38
C ALA A 220 4.10 -15.46 11.45
N ILE A 221 2.88 -15.47 10.93
CA ILE A 221 2.37 -16.56 10.10
C ILE A 221 2.51 -16.20 8.61
N ALA A 222 3.09 -17.11 7.84
CA ALA A 222 3.16 -17.06 6.39
C ALA A 222 2.58 -18.31 5.75
N GLY A 223 2.01 -18.16 4.55
CA GLY A 223 1.65 -19.28 3.68
C GLY A 223 2.87 -19.77 2.91
N ASP A 224 3.07 -21.08 2.85
CA ASP A 224 4.14 -21.73 2.10
C ASP A 224 3.59 -22.67 1.03
N SER A 225 3.95 -22.45 -0.22
CA SER A 225 3.48 -23.28 -1.33
C SER A 225 4.10 -24.67 -1.40
N LYS A 226 5.29 -24.89 -0.82
CA LYS A 226 5.96 -26.20 -0.83
C LYS A 226 5.22 -27.21 0.06
N SER A 227 4.84 -26.78 1.24
CA SER A 227 4.13 -27.61 2.21
C SER A 227 2.60 -27.48 2.12
N GLN A 228 2.10 -26.47 1.42
CA GLN A 228 0.68 -26.09 1.33
C GLN A 228 0.01 -25.93 2.70
N VAL A 229 0.76 -25.34 3.63
CA VAL A 229 0.28 -25.01 4.97
C VAL A 229 0.78 -23.63 5.38
N THR A 230 0.11 -23.03 6.35
CA THR A 230 0.69 -21.88 7.04
C THR A 230 1.79 -22.34 7.99
N LEU A 231 2.88 -21.61 8.02
CA LEU A 231 4.00 -21.85 8.92
C LEU A 231 4.35 -20.57 9.69
N LYS A 232 5.01 -20.72 10.81
CA LYS A 232 5.57 -19.61 11.57
C LYS A 232 7.00 -19.33 11.09
N THR A 233 7.30 -18.08 10.85
CA THR A 233 8.64 -17.63 10.48
C THR A 233 8.97 -16.30 11.16
N VAL A 234 10.24 -15.97 11.22
CA VAL A 234 10.69 -14.73 11.89
C VAL A 234 10.22 -13.51 11.13
N LYS A 235 9.74 -12.49 11.86
CA LYS A 235 9.11 -11.29 11.32
C LYS A 235 10.00 -10.48 10.37
N TYR A 236 11.30 -10.58 10.49
CA TYR A 236 12.26 -9.83 9.66
C TYR A 236 12.54 -10.45 8.29
N VAL A 237 12.06 -11.66 7.99
CA VAL A 237 12.15 -12.25 6.64
C VAL A 237 11.33 -11.41 5.65
N GLY A 238 11.85 -11.24 4.45
CA GLY A 238 11.14 -10.57 3.37
C GLY A 238 10.27 -11.55 2.59
N ALA A 239 8.95 -11.48 2.75
CA ALA A 239 8.01 -12.26 1.95
C ALA A 239 7.09 -11.36 1.13
N LEU A 240 6.37 -11.96 0.20
CA LEU A 240 5.43 -11.27 -0.67
C LEU A 240 4.11 -10.97 0.06
N ILE A 241 3.38 -10.00 -0.47
CA ILE A 241 2.03 -9.68 -0.04
C ILE A 241 1.09 -9.86 -1.23
N ARG A 242 0.13 -10.78 -1.10
CA ARG A 242 -1.03 -10.89 -1.98
C ARG A 242 -2.24 -10.35 -1.23
N PRO A 243 -2.78 -9.19 -1.62
CA PRO A 243 -3.90 -8.57 -0.94
C PRO A 243 -5.20 -9.36 -1.07
N VAL A 244 -6.10 -9.11 -0.13
CA VAL A 244 -7.50 -9.56 -0.19
C VAL A 244 -8.45 -8.37 -0.11
N HIS A 245 -9.62 -8.55 -0.72
CA HIS A 245 -10.75 -7.64 -0.66
C HIS A 245 -11.88 -8.36 0.08
N PRO A 246 -12.28 -7.91 1.30
CA PRO A 246 -13.31 -8.55 2.14
C PRO A 246 -14.71 -8.50 1.54
#